data_8bb3ccfefcf0ae4caab1e507dc049050
#
_entry.id   8bb3ccfefcf0ae4caab1e507dc049050
#
_cell.length_a   1.000
_cell.length_b   1.000
_cell.length_c   1.000
_cell.angle_alpha   90.00
_cell.angle_beta   90.00
_cell.angle_gamma   90.00
#
_symmetry.space_group_name_H-M   'P 1'
#
loop_
_entity.id
_entity.type
_entity.pdbx_description
1 polymer ?
#
loop_
_entity_poly.entity_id
_entity_poly.type
_entity_poly.pdbx_seq_one_letter_code
_entity_poly.pdbx_strand_id
1 'polypeptide(L)'
;MAFGRSHTRRRDRHGRGIRGPVLPAAVPAWRTRSDEFDDLLAWDLGTYRRRLGTKLDRFDFAVMDVPGYDPAPWEERVPLARYLPFERPAKIHGRIIFYRMPILHALRREEDPRLFIHNIVTSQLASALECFPEDIDYL
;
A
#
# COMPACT_ATOMS: atom_id res chain seq x y z
N MET A 1 20.43 1.72 -15.89
CA MET A 1 20.22 1.63 -15.52
C MET A 1 19.37 1.35 -15.13
N ALA A 2 19.15 1.12 -14.97
CA ALA A 2 18.52 0.99 -14.67
C ALA A 2 17.71 0.71 -14.03
N PHE A 3 17.23 0.63 -13.60
CA PHE A 3 16.58 0.48 -13.10
C PHE A 3 15.56 0.40 -12.95
N GLY A 4 15.20 0.36 -12.67
CA GLY A 4 14.34 0.67 -12.54
C GLY A 4 13.58 0.43 -12.30
N ARG A 5 13.31 0.57 -12.15
CA ARG A 5 12.67 0.92 -11.91
C ARG A 5 12.26 0.86 -11.67
N SER A 6 12.23 0.86 -11.62
CA SER A 6 11.92 1.35 -11.24
C SER A 6 11.54 1.42 -10.90
N HIS A 7 11.37 1.58 -10.67
CA HIS A 7 11.18 2.23 -10.34
C HIS A 7 11.17 2.49 -10.11
N THR A 8 11.17 2.57 -10.02
CA THR A 8 11.34 3.27 -9.75
C THR A 8 11.41 3.58 -9.54
N ARG A 9 11.34 3.90 -9.36
CA ARG A 9 11.59 4.60 -9.18
C ARG A 9 11.80 5.03 -8.90
N ARG A 10 11.79 5.31 -8.69
CA ARG A 10 12.13 6.05 -8.47
C ARG A 10 12.50 6.61 -8.38
N ARG A 11 12.55 7.01 -8.18
CA ARG A 11 13.01 7.83 -8.11
C ARG A 11 13.35 8.47 -7.93
N ASP A 12 13.59 9.03 -7.85
CA ASP A 12 14.14 9.76 -7.47
C ASP A 12 13.75 10.63 -7.54
N ARG A 13 13.66 10.96 -7.22
CA ARG A 13 13.63 11.63 -7.10
C ARG A 13 13.77 12.28 -6.71
N HIS A 14 13.98 12.90 -6.52
CA HIS A 14 14.57 13.33 -6.01
C HIS A 14 15.36 13.34 -6.17
N GLY A 15 15.32 13.79 -6.79
CA GLY A 15 16.48 13.11 -7.20
C GLY A 15 16.66 11.91 -6.71
N ARG A 16 16.79 11.40 -7.28
CA ARG A 16 17.07 10.27 -6.79
C ARG A 16 17.99 9.48 -7.47
N GLY A 17 18.83 9.54 -8.23
CA GLY A 17 19.74 8.51 -8.48
C GLY A 17 20.00 7.70 -7.22
N ILE A 18 21.16 7.75 -6.73
CA ILE A 18 21.46 7.08 -5.46
C ILE A 18 20.78 7.85 -4.34
N ARG A 19 20.02 7.14 -3.56
CA ARG A 19 19.29 7.74 -2.45
C ARG A 19 20.01 7.46 -1.15
N GLY A 20 20.34 8.52 -0.43
CA GLY A 20 20.97 8.41 0.86
C GLY A 20 22.37 7.82 0.79
N PRO A 21 22.92 7.40 1.93
CA PRO A 21 24.25 6.84 1.97
C PRO A 21 24.32 5.51 1.23
N VAL A 22 25.47 5.27 0.63
CA VAL A 22 25.68 4.01 -0.08
C VAL A 22 26.14 2.97 0.93
N LEU A 23 25.24 2.12 1.35
CA LEU A 23 25.51 1.03 2.29
C LEU A 23 25.26 -0.31 1.58
N PRO A 24 26.04 -1.36 1.93
CA PRO A 24 25.74 -2.68 1.41
C PRO A 24 24.32 -3.14 1.75
N ALA A 25 23.67 -3.82 0.84
CA ALA A 25 22.30 -4.29 1.06
C ALA A 25 22.18 -5.24 2.25
N ALA A 26 23.28 -5.90 2.60
CA ALA A 26 23.28 -6.81 3.75
C ALA A 26 23.23 -6.07 5.10
N VAL A 27 23.52 -4.77 5.11
CA VAL A 27 23.48 -3.98 6.34
C VAL A 27 22.02 -3.59 6.63
N PRO A 28 21.46 -3.96 7.80
CA PRO A 28 20.04 -3.67 8.08
C PRO A 28 19.68 -2.19 7.97
N ALA A 29 20.61 -1.29 8.33
CA ALA A 29 20.36 0.15 8.25
C ALA A 29 20.22 0.64 6.81
N TRP A 30 20.53 -0.19 5.83
CA TRP A 30 20.36 0.17 4.43
C TRP A 30 18.89 0.30 4.03
N ARG A 31 18.02 -0.40 4.73
CA ARG A 31 16.60 -0.39 4.40
C ARG A 31 15.96 0.91 4.89
N THR A 32 15.18 1.53 4.00
CA THR A 32 14.44 2.74 4.33
C THR A 32 13.06 2.39 4.88
N ARG A 33 12.38 3.39 5.45
CA ARG A 33 10.99 3.21 5.89
C ARG A 33 10.07 2.91 4.71
N SER A 34 10.37 3.47 3.55
CA SER A 34 9.59 3.20 2.35
C SER A 34 9.73 1.74 1.91
N ASP A 35 10.95 1.21 1.98
CA ASP A 35 11.18 -0.19 1.66
C ASP A 35 10.47 -1.11 2.65
N GLU A 36 10.50 -0.75 3.92
CA GLU A 36 9.81 -1.51 4.96
C GLU A 36 8.30 -1.52 4.71
N PHE A 37 7.73 -0.37 4.36
CA PHE A 37 6.32 -0.28 4.02
C PHE A 37 5.98 -1.18 2.84
N ASP A 38 6.77 -1.11 1.77
CA ASP A 38 6.52 -1.92 0.57
C ASP A 38 6.54 -3.41 0.90
N ASP A 39 7.50 -3.83 1.73
CA ASP A 39 7.62 -5.23 2.13
C ASP A 39 6.43 -5.69 2.97
N LEU A 40 6.03 -4.87 3.95
CA LEU A 40 4.90 -5.21 4.81
C LEU A 40 3.61 -5.31 4.00
N LEU A 41 3.40 -4.37 3.09
CA LEU A 41 2.23 -4.37 2.25
C LEU A 41 2.21 -5.59 1.32
N ALA A 42 3.34 -5.87 0.67
CA ALA A 42 3.45 -7.00 -0.23
C ALA A 42 3.23 -8.32 0.51
N TRP A 43 3.77 -8.42 1.72
CA TRP A 43 3.63 -9.63 2.52
C TRP A 43 2.15 -9.87 2.89
N ASP A 44 1.47 -8.81 3.31
CA ASP A 44 0.08 -8.94 3.74
C ASP A 44 -0.84 -9.24 2.55
N LEU A 45 -0.67 -8.54 1.44
CA LEU A 45 -1.45 -8.82 0.23
C LEU A 45 -1.18 -10.23 -0.28
N GLY A 46 0.05 -10.69 -0.22
CA GLY A 46 0.39 -12.06 -0.60
C GLY A 46 -0.30 -13.10 0.28
N THR A 47 -0.38 -12.82 1.57
CA THR A 47 -1.07 -13.70 2.50
C THR A 47 -2.56 -13.76 2.20
N TYR A 48 -3.18 -12.61 1.96
CA TYR A 48 -4.59 -12.57 1.58
C TYR A 48 -4.84 -13.28 0.25
N ARG A 49 -3.93 -13.15 -0.71
CA ARG A 49 -4.07 -13.84 -2.00
C ARG A 49 -4.10 -15.35 -1.82
N ARG A 50 -3.26 -15.87 -0.93
CA ARG A 50 -3.24 -17.30 -0.63
C ARG A 50 -4.52 -17.74 0.07
N ARG A 51 -5.10 -16.89 0.91
CA ARG A 51 -6.29 -17.25 1.69
C ARG A 51 -7.59 -17.03 0.92
N LEU A 52 -7.68 -15.95 0.16
CA LEU A 52 -8.91 -15.59 -0.56
C LEU A 52 -8.92 -16.07 -2.01
N GLY A 53 -7.77 -16.42 -2.53
CA GLY A 53 -7.66 -17.01 -3.86
C GLY A 53 -8.16 -16.09 -4.96
N THR A 54 -8.98 -16.61 -5.84
CA THR A 54 -9.44 -15.89 -7.03
C THR A 54 -10.31 -14.69 -6.73
N LYS A 55 -10.80 -14.56 -5.49
CA LYS A 55 -11.59 -13.37 -5.12
C LYS A 55 -10.79 -12.08 -5.27
N LEU A 56 -9.47 -12.15 -5.03
CA LEU A 56 -8.62 -10.98 -5.17
C LEU A 56 -8.25 -10.65 -6.62
N ASP A 57 -8.41 -11.61 -7.52
CA ASP A 57 -8.09 -11.39 -8.94
C ASP A 57 -9.03 -10.38 -9.60
N ARG A 58 -10.10 -10.01 -8.91
CA ARG A 58 -11.08 -9.04 -9.38
C ARG A 58 -10.66 -7.60 -9.16
N PHE A 59 -9.56 -7.37 -8.47
CA PHE A 59 -9.14 -6.04 -8.08
C PHE A 59 -7.70 -5.77 -8.49
N ASP A 60 -7.45 -4.53 -8.90
CA ASP A 60 -6.10 -4.02 -9.07
C ASP A 60 -5.63 -3.40 -7.76
N PHE A 61 -4.35 -3.51 -7.49
CA PHE A 61 -3.72 -2.88 -6.33
C PHE A 61 -2.67 -1.90 -6.81
N ALA A 62 -2.63 -0.73 -6.19
CA ALA A 62 -1.68 0.31 -6.56
C ALA A 62 -1.18 1.02 -5.31
N VAL A 63 0.02 1.55 -5.40
CA VAL A 63 0.59 2.41 -4.37
C VAL A 63 0.88 3.75 -5.03
N MET A 64 0.37 4.82 -4.43
CA MET A 64 0.66 6.18 -4.86
C MET A 64 1.26 6.93 -3.68
N ASP A 65 2.08 7.94 -3.97
CA ASP A 65 2.72 8.68 -2.88
C ASP A 65 1.71 9.50 -2.10
N VAL A 66 0.84 10.24 -2.79
CA VAL A 66 -0.19 11.07 -2.16
C VAL A 66 -1.46 11.01 -2.99
N PRO A 67 -2.62 11.31 -2.39
CA PRO A 67 -3.84 11.43 -3.18
C PRO A 67 -3.70 12.54 -4.23
N GLY A 68 -4.26 12.33 -5.40
CA GLY A 68 -4.21 13.30 -6.47
C GLY A 68 -5.30 14.37 -6.40
N TYR A 69 -5.89 14.57 -5.23
CA TYR A 69 -7.02 15.48 -5.05
C TYR A 69 -7.05 15.94 -3.60
N ASP A 70 -7.75 17.05 -3.35
CA ASP A 70 -7.98 17.51 -1.99
C ASP A 70 -8.99 16.61 -1.29
N PRO A 71 -8.88 16.44 0.04
CA PRO A 71 -9.89 15.67 0.77
C PRO A 71 -11.29 16.23 0.54
N ALA A 72 -12.27 15.34 0.46
CA ALA A 72 -13.65 15.76 0.35
C ALA A 72 -14.11 16.44 1.65
N PRO A 73 -15.13 17.31 1.60
CA PRO A 73 -15.57 18.02 2.81
C PRO A 73 -15.93 17.12 3.99
N TRP A 74 -16.33 15.88 3.71
CA TRP A 74 -16.67 14.92 4.77
C TRP A 74 -15.46 14.14 5.29
N GLU A 75 -14.30 14.32 4.69
CA GLU A 75 -13.08 13.65 5.13
C GLU A 75 -12.33 14.57 6.09
N GLU A 76 -12.14 14.10 7.31
CA GLU A 76 -11.48 14.90 8.33
C GLU A 76 -9.98 14.98 8.14
N ARG A 77 -9.41 14.07 7.35
CA ARG A 77 -7.98 14.00 7.14
C ARG A 77 -7.67 13.31 5.81
N VAL A 78 -6.42 13.38 5.42
CA VAL A 78 -5.97 12.70 4.19
C VAL A 78 -6.18 11.20 4.33
N PRO A 79 -6.82 10.55 3.37
CA PRO A 79 -7.05 9.10 3.46
C PRO A 79 -5.74 8.31 3.35
N LEU A 80 -5.70 7.17 4.04
CA LEU A 80 -4.57 6.26 3.99
C LEU A 80 -4.67 5.33 2.77
N ALA A 81 -5.88 5.00 2.37
CA ALA A 81 -6.15 4.13 1.24
C ALA A 81 -7.54 4.41 0.71
N ARG A 82 -7.81 3.93 -0.49
CA ARG A 82 -9.11 4.14 -1.11
C ARG A 82 -9.41 3.01 -2.07
N TYR A 83 -10.68 2.56 -2.06
CA TYR A 83 -11.18 1.65 -3.06
C TYR A 83 -11.97 2.43 -4.10
N LEU A 84 -11.62 2.25 -5.37
CA LEU A 84 -12.29 2.89 -6.51
C LEU A 84 -12.97 1.82 -7.34
N PRO A 85 -14.29 1.68 -7.23
CA PRO A 85 -15.00 0.74 -8.09
C PRO A 85 -15.04 1.25 -9.52
N PHE A 86 -15.01 0.32 -10.48
CA PHE A 86 -15.15 0.67 -11.89
C PHE A 86 -16.63 0.69 -12.26
N GLU A 87 -17.03 1.68 -13.06
CA GLU A 87 -18.44 1.81 -13.46
C GLU A 87 -18.90 0.65 -14.33
N ARG A 88 -18.00 0.14 -15.14
CA ARG A 88 -18.31 -0.99 -16.02
C ARG A 88 -17.31 -2.09 -15.75
N PRO A 89 -17.45 -2.75 -14.60
CA PRO A 89 -16.51 -3.82 -14.28
C PRO A 89 -16.70 -4.98 -15.22
N ALA A 90 -15.62 -5.38 -15.85
CA ALA A 90 -15.59 -6.61 -16.63
C ALA A 90 -14.94 -7.67 -15.73
N LYS A 91 -13.67 -7.95 -16.03
CA LYS A 91 -12.90 -8.88 -15.23
C LYS A 91 -12.41 -8.23 -13.93
N ILE A 92 -12.02 -6.96 -14.02
CA ILE A 92 -11.54 -6.20 -12.88
C ILE A 92 -12.67 -5.29 -12.40
N HIS A 93 -13.03 -5.40 -11.14
CA HIS A 93 -14.16 -4.69 -10.55
C HIS A 93 -13.79 -3.33 -10.00
N GLY A 94 -12.52 -3.12 -9.67
CA GLY A 94 -12.09 -1.86 -9.13
C GLY A 94 -10.62 -1.88 -8.76
N ARG A 95 -10.16 -0.77 -8.20
CA ARG A 95 -8.77 -0.60 -7.80
C ARG A 95 -8.68 -0.17 -6.36
N ILE A 96 -7.79 -0.79 -5.62
CA ILE A 96 -7.48 -0.40 -4.24
C ILE A 96 -6.14 0.32 -4.27
N ILE A 97 -6.13 1.56 -3.79
CA ILE A 97 -4.94 2.41 -3.79
C ILE A 97 -4.50 2.64 -2.36
N PHE A 98 -3.23 2.42 -2.09
CA PHE A 98 -2.61 2.73 -0.80
C PHE A 98 -1.74 3.97 -0.98
N TYR A 99 -1.87 4.95 -0.09
CA TYR A 99 -1.13 6.20 -0.18
C TYR A 99 0.08 6.15 0.74
N ARG A 100 1.25 6.04 0.13
CA ARG A 100 2.50 5.80 0.85
C ARG A 100 2.81 6.88 1.89
N MET A 101 2.77 8.14 1.51
CA MET A 101 3.16 9.22 2.41
C MET A 101 2.23 9.36 3.61
N PRO A 102 0.90 9.36 3.45
CA PRO A 102 0.01 9.38 4.60
C PRO A 102 0.22 8.17 5.53
N ILE A 103 0.42 6.99 4.97
CA ILE A 103 0.64 5.78 5.78
C ILE A 103 1.97 5.89 6.54
N LEU A 104 3.04 6.30 5.87
CA LEU A 104 4.34 6.46 6.53
C LEU A 104 4.29 7.51 7.63
N HIS A 105 3.53 8.58 7.41
CA HIS A 105 3.38 9.61 8.44
C HIS A 105 2.65 9.04 9.66
N ALA A 106 1.59 8.28 9.44
CA ALA A 106 0.84 7.67 10.53
C ALA A 106 1.64 6.60 11.27
N LEU A 107 2.48 5.85 10.54
CA LEU A 107 3.30 4.80 11.12
C LEU A 107 4.25 5.32 12.21
N ARG A 108 4.60 6.60 12.17
CA ARG A 108 5.49 7.18 13.19
C ARG A 108 4.92 7.08 14.59
N ARG A 109 3.60 6.93 14.72
CA ARG A 109 2.91 6.89 16.00
C ARG A 109 2.48 5.49 16.40
N GLU A 110 2.79 4.50 15.56
CA GLU A 110 2.34 3.14 15.78
C GLU A 110 3.45 2.28 16.36
N GLU A 111 3.11 1.53 17.39
CA GLU A 111 4.06 0.62 18.01
C GLU A 111 4.25 -0.65 17.20
N ASP A 112 3.21 -1.05 16.46
CA ASP A 112 3.25 -2.26 15.66
C ASP A 112 2.92 -1.92 14.20
N PRO A 113 3.95 -1.58 13.39
CA PRO A 113 3.74 -1.22 12.00
C PRO A 113 3.04 -2.31 11.17
N ARG A 114 3.36 -3.56 11.46
CA ARG A 114 2.78 -4.67 10.72
C ARG A 114 1.29 -4.77 10.97
N LEU A 115 0.87 -4.67 12.21
CA LEU A 115 -0.56 -4.70 12.55
C LEU A 115 -1.29 -3.50 11.95
N PHE A 116 -0.65 -2.33 11.98
CA PHE A 116 -1.25 -1.13 11.42
C PHE A 116 -1.53 -1.28 9.92
N ILE A 117 -0.54 -1.74 9.18
CA ILE A 117 -0.69 -1.95 7.73
C ILE A 117 -1.72 -3.06 7.47
N HIS A 118 -1.67 -4.13 8.26
CA HIS A 118 -2.65 -5.20 8.14
C HIS A 118 -4.08 -4.69 8.31
N ASN A 119 -4.31 -3.82 9.27
CA ASN A 119 -5.64 -3.25 9.50
C ASN A 119 -6.11 -2.42 8.32
N ILE A 120 -5.21 -1.66 7.70
CA ILE A 120 -5.55 -0.88 6.51
C ILE A 120 -5.93 -1.81 5.36
N VAL A 121 -5.12 -2.82 5.10
CA VAL A 121 -5.36 -3.78 4.02
C VAL A 121 -6.69 -4.50 4.25
N THR A 122 -6.90 -5.00 5.46
CA THR A 122 -8.13 -5.74 5.80
C THR A 122 -9.36 -4.86 5.60
N SER A 123 -9.31 -3.62 6.05
CA SER A 123 -10.42 -2.70 5.91
C SER A 123 -10.76 -2.44 4.43
N GLN A 124 -9.74 -2.24 3.60
CA GLN A 124 -9.97 -1.98 2.18
C GLN A 124 -10.49 -3.21 1.45
N LEU A 125 -9.94 -4.38 1.74
CA LEU A 125 -10.43 -5.62 1.14
C LEU A 125 -11.86 -5.91 1.55
N ALA A 126 -12.18 -5.72 2.82
CA ALA A 126 -13.54 -5.93 3.30
C ALA A 126 -14.53 -5.00 2.59
N SER A 127 -14.15 -3.75 2.42
CA SER A 127 -14.97 -2.78 1.70
C SER A 127 -15.19 -3.21 0.25
N ALA A 128 -14.13 -3.64 -0.42
CA ALA A 128 -14.21 -4.06 -1.81
C ALA A 128 -15.01 -5.34 -1.98
N LEU A 129 -14.91 -6.26 -1.03
CA LEU A 129 -15.63 -7.53 -1.06
C LEU A 129 -17.04 -7.44 -0.45
N GLU A 130 -17.40 -6.26 0.06
CA GLU A 130 -18.71 -6.01 0.66
C GLU A 130 -19.00 -6.95 1.83
N CYS A 131 -18.01 -7.10 2.70
CA CYS A 131 -18.13 -7.91 3.91
C CYS A 131 -17.54 -7.15 5.10
N PHE A 132 -17.67 -7.73 6.28
CA PHE A 132 -17.06 -7.15 7.48
C PHE A 132 -15.59 -7.54 7.57
N PRO A 133 -14.74 -6.66 8.13
CA PRO A 133 -13.32 -7.00 8.28
C PRO A 133 -13.10 -8.31 9.05
N GLU A 134 -13.94 -8.59 10.04
CA GLU A 134 -13.83 -9.80 10.85
C GLU A 134 -14.01 -11.07 10.02
N ASP A 135 -14.72 -10.96 8.90
CA ASP A 135 -15.00 -12.14 8.06
C ASP A 135 -13.76 -12.61 7.31
N ILE A 136 -12.78 -11.74 7.11
CA ILE A 136 -11.58 -12.08 6.33
C ILE A 136 -10.29 -11.94 7.13
N ASP A 137 -10.32 -11.30 8.27
CA ASP A 137 -9.14 -11.08 9.10
C ASP A 137 -8.54 -12.42 9.54
N TYR A 138 -7.23 -12.56 9.36
CA TYR A 138 -6.54 -13.81 9.69
C TYR A 138 -5.61 -13.66 10.91
N LEU A 139 -5.55 -12.48 11.52
CA LEU A 139 -4.71 -12.28 12.73
C LEU A 139 -5.50 -12.31 14.04
#